data_380ced629c11a260acbfce892733389d
#
_entry.id   380ced629c11a260acbfce892733389d
#
_cell.length_a   1.000
_cell.length_b   1.000
_cell.length_c   1.000
_cell.angle_alpha   90.00
_cell.angle_beta   90.00
_cell.angle_gamma   90.00
#
_symmetry.space_group_name_H-M   'P 1'
#
loop_
_entity.id
_entity.type
_entity.pdbx_description
1 polymer ?
#
loop_
_entity_poly.entity_id
_entity_poly.type
_entity_poly.pdbx_seq_one_letter_code
_entity_poly.pdbx_strand_id
1 'polypeptide(L)'
;MTNTLHRYGDAESFRDDYIVFATPSNDRNDEDSVPKLKRFLEMALPFKPVNIGDPVHGGTLRPGRNLHTVSNWKRDMTPDFRAVIDGIDTPVSVVAIFDNQSAAKQFLKVAADADLGLSINMSASVEGAQECCKFAGITRHSVGYSLGFEGATDKLPNSQLLKLTTMCGHGMVSTSLAKKMIDWVKEGRRTPGQAVTYMARFCSCGVFNPARAQRMLEDARKKME
;
A
#
# COMPACT_ATOMS: atom_id res chain seq x y z
N MET A 1 6.10 -15.81 8.01
CA MET A 1 6.51 -15.00 6.86
C MET A 1 6.55 -13.55 7.25
N THR A 2 7.54 -12.79 6.82
CA THR A 2 7.67 -11.35 7.12
C THR A 2 7.43 -10.54 5.84
N ASN A 3 6.74 -9.41 5.93
CA ASN A 3 6.75 -8.46 4.83
C ASN A 3 8.06 -7.66 4.85
N THR A 4 8.52 -7.23 3.68
CA THR A 4 9.80 -6.52 3.49
C THR A 4 9.57 -5.04 3.16
N LEU A 5 8.51 -4.45 3.67
CA LEU A 5 8.19 -3.05 3.41
C LEU A 5 9.02 -2.14 4.31
N HIS A 6 9.97 -1.44 3.73
CA HIS A 6 10.79 -0.44 4.41
C HIS A 6 10.24 0.95 4.13
N ARG A 7 9.25 1.38 4.91
CA ARG A 7 8.55 2.66 4.74
C ARG A 7 9.07 3.69 5.72
N TYR A 8 9.44 4.86 5.21
CA TYR A 8 9.94 5.97 6.02
C TYR A 8 8.80 6.85 6.51
N GLY A 9 8.86 7.25 7.79
CA GLY A 9 7.94 8.19 8.41
C GLY A 9 7.91 8.06 9.92
N ASP A 10 7.30 9.05 10.57
CA ASP A 10 6.94 9.05 11.98
C ASP A 10 5.51 8.50 12.16
N ALA A 11 5.09 8.26 13.41
CA ALA A 11 3.76 7.74 13.73
C ALA A 11 2.63 8.61 13.15
N GLU A 12 2.80 9.94 13.20
CA GLU A 12 1.83 10.90 12.67
C GLU A 12 1.69 10.77 11.14
N SER A 13 2.79 10.48 10.43
CA SER A 13 2.73 10.29 8.97
C SER A 13 2.06 8.99 8.54
N PHE A 14 1.89 8.04 9.47
CA PHE A 14 1.21 6.75 9.25
C PHE A 14 -0.23 6.71 9.80
N ARG A 15 -0.76 7.81 10.31
CA ARG A 15 -2.12 7.87 10.90
C ARG A 15 -3.23 7.46 9.92
N ASP A 16 -2.99 7.60 8.65
CA ASP A 16 -3.88 7.29 7.53
C ASP A 16 -3.29 6.24 6.59
N ASP A 17 -2.51 5.28 7.12
CA ASP A 17 -1.80 4.32 6.29
C ASP A 17 -1.71 2.93 6.94
N TYR A 18 -2.72 2.14 6.69
CA TYR A 18 -2.89 0.78 7.22
C TYR A 18 -2.91 -0.21 6.07
N ILE A 19 -1.91 -1.08 6.03
CA ILE A 19 -1.76 -2.09 4.98
C ILE A 19 -1.95 -3.46 5.62
N VAL A 20 -2.92 -4.22 5.14
CA VAL A 20 -3.21 -5.58 5.62
C VAL A 20 -2.93 -6.57 4.50
N PHE A 21 -2.08 -7.55 4.79
CA PHE A 21 -1.68 -8.61 3.86
C PHE A 21 -2.29 -9.93 4.26
N ALA A 22 -2.63 -10.73 3.26
CA ALA A 22 -2.82 -12.17 3.41
C ALA A 22 -1.78 -12.91 2.56
N THR A 23 -1.07 -13.84 3.18
CA THR A 23 0.06 -14.51 2.55
C THR A 23 -0.06 -16.01 2.75
N PRO A 24 -0.08 -16.84 1.68
CA PRO A 24 0.06 -18.27 1.78
C PRO A 24 1.50 -18.64 2.12
N SER A 25 1.71 -19.81 2.71
CA SER A 25 3.02 -20.38 3.01
C SER A 25 3.27 -21.56 2.11
N ASN A 26 4.37 -21.53 1.34
CA ASN A 26 4.75 -22.59 0.42
C ASN A 26 4.79 -23.95 1.15
N ASP A 27 4.29 -24.97 0.48
CA ASP A 27 4.22 -26.36 0.96
C ASP A 27 3.45 -26.55 2.29
N ARG A 28 2.61 -25.57 2.66
CA ARG A 28 1.81 -25.61 3.89
C ARG A 28 0.33 -25.32 3.66
N ASN A 29 0.02 -24.17 3.08
CA ASN A 29 -1.33 -23.69 2.86
C ASN A 29 -1.47 -22.89 1.56
N ASP A 30 -0.57 -23.11 0.61
CA ASP A 30 -0.59 -22.52 -0.73
C ASP A 30 -1.48 -23.33 -1.70
N GLU A 31 -1.66 -24.61 -1.45
CA GLU A 31 -2.67 -25.39 -2.17
C GLU A 31 -4.06 -24.81 -1.93
N ASP A 32 -4.82 -24.59 -2.99
CA ASP A 32 -6.15 -23.96 -2.95
C ASP A 32 -6.19 -22.56 -2.32
N SER A 33 -5.04 -21.88 -2.22
CA SER A 33 -5.01 -20.53 -1.61
C SER A 33 -5.58 -19.44 -2.52
N VAL A 34 -5.58 -19.59 -3.84
CA VAL A 34 -6.07 -18.57 -4.77
C VAL A 34 -7.53 -18.15 -4.48
N PRO A 35 -8.50 -19.08 -4.31
CA PRO A 35 -9.85 -18.70 -3.89
C PRO A 35 -9.91 -17.99 -2.53
N LYS A 36 -9.05 -18.41 -1.58
CA LYS A 36 -8.94 -17.78 -0.25
C LYS A 36 -8.40 -16.36 -0.32
N LEU A 37 -7.41 -16.12 -1.18
CA LEU A 37 -6.84 -14.79 -1.45
C LEU A 37 -7.87 -13.85 -2.09
N LYS A 38 -8.62 -14.34 -3.08
CA LYS A 38 -9.75 -13.59 -3.65
C LYS A 38 -10.79 -13.26 -2.57
N ARG A 39 -11.17 -14.24 -1.78
CA ARG A 39 -12.12 -14.06 -0.68
C ARG A 39 -11.64 -13.01 0.34
N PHE A 40 -10.37 -13.02 0.69
CA PHE A 40 -9.78 -12.00 1.57
C PHE A 40 -9.97 -10.59 1.01
N LEU A 41 -9.70 -10.37 -0.28
CA LEU A 41 -9.89 -9.06 -0.90
C LEU A 41 -11.37 -8.69 -1.06
N GLU A 42 -12.25 -9.63 -1.36
CA GLU A 42 -13.70 -9.41 -1.41
C GLU A 42 -14.23 -8.93 -0.05
N MET A 43 -13.76 -9.54 1.04
CA MET A 43 -14.11 -9.14 2.40
C MET A 43 -13.59 -7.74 2.77
N ALA A 44 -12.57 -7.23 2.07
CA ALA A 44 -12.06 -5.88 2.27
C ALA A 44 -12.96 -4.80 1.66
N LEU A 45 -13.66 -5.10 0.55
CA LEU A 45 -14.42 -4.11 -0.23
C LEU A 45 -15.47 -3.33 0.59
N PRO A 46 -16.25 -3.94 1.49
CA PRO A 46 -17.21 -3.21 2.33
C PRO A 46 -16.58 -2.11 3.19
N PHE A 47 -15.29 -2.24 3.52
CA PHE A 47 -14.53 -1.27 4.32
C PHE A 47 -13.82 -0.21 3.45
N LYS A 48 -14.11 -0.18 2.16
CA LYS A 48 -13.65 0.84 1.20
C LYS A 48 -12.13 1.01 1.21
N PRO A 49 -11.34 -0.03 0.90
CA PRO A 49 -9.89 0.12 0.77
C PRO A 49 -9.57 1.16 -0.31
N VAL A 50 -8.51 1.94 -0.11
CA VAL A 50 -8.04 2.95 -1.07
C VAL A 50 -7.21 2.34 -2.20
N ASN A 51 -6.70 1.13 -2.01
CA ASN A 51 -6.03 0.32 -3.01
C ASN A 51 -6.06 -1.16 -2.60
N ILE A 52 -6.00 -2.06 -3.56
CA ILE A 52 -5.76 -3.50 -3.37
C ILE A 52 -4.81 -3.99 -4.44
N GLY A 53 -4.18 -5.14 -4.24
CA GLY A 53 -3.31 -5.71 -5.27
C GLY A 53 -2.53 -6.93 -4.82
N ASP A 54 -1.68 -7.38 -5.71
CA ASP A 54 -0.68 -8.43 -5.51
C ASP A 54 0.60 -8.12 -6.31
N PRO A 55 1.75 -8.76 -5.99
CA PRO A 55 3.03 -8.47 -6.65
C PRO A 55 3.14 -8.99 -8.09
N VAL A 56 2.21 -9.84 -8.54
CA VAL A 56 2.23 -10.41 -9.90
C VAL A 56 1.41 -9.55 -10.85
N HIS A 57 0.21 -9.12 -10.43
CA HIS A 57 -0.74 -8.40 -11.28
C HIS A 57 -0.76 -6.89 -11.00
N GLY A 58 -0.16 -6.46 -9.89
CA GLY A 58 -0.17 -5.07 -9.45
C GLY A 58 -1.42 -4.69 -8.68
N GLY A 59 -1.75 -3.41 -8.63
CA GLY A 59 -2.90 -2.88 -7.92
C GLY A 59 -3.84 -2.08 -8.83
N THR A 60 -4.87 -1.49 -8.24
CA THR A 60 -5.89 -0.73 -8.97
C THR A 60 -5.32 0.44 -9.78
N LEU A 61 -4.21 1.04 -9.34
CA LEU A 61 -3.55 2.16 -10.03
C LEU A 61 -2.44 1.72 -10.99
N ARG A 62 -2.16 0.43 -11.06
CA ARG A 62 -1.24 -0.21 -12.00
C ARG A 62 -1.83 -1.53 -12.49
N PRO A 63 -2.88 -1.50 -13.28
CA PRO A 63 -3.46 -2.73 -13.80
C PRO A 63 -2.54 -3.33 -14.87
N GLY A 64 -2.31 -4.63 -14.74
CA GLY A 64 -1.69 -5.45 -15.78
C GLY A 64 -0.18 -5.63 -15.69
N ARG A 65 0.25 -6.80 -16.15
CA ARG A 65 1.64 -7.28 -16.17
C ARG A 65 2.52 -6.53 -17.17
N ASN A 66 1.92 -5.90 -18.18
CA ASN A 66 2.68 -5.39 -19.32
C ASN A 66 2.77 -3.87 -19.33
N LEU A 67 3.80 -3.35 -18.65
CA LEU A 67 4.13 -1.92 -18.66
C LEU A 67 4.62 -1.39 -20.02
N HIS A 68 4.91 -2.28 -20.99
CA HIS A 68 5.39 -1.89 -22.31
C HIS A 68 4.26 -1.50 -23.27
N THR A 69 3.01 -1.77 -22.93
CA THR A 69 1.88 -1.35 -23.75
C THR A 69 1.48 0.09 -23.45
N VAL A 70 1.24 0.88 -24.49
CA VAL A 70 0.81 2.29 -24.38
C VAL A 70 -0.45 2.44 -23.53
N SER A 71 -1.32 1.42 -23.52
CA SER A 71 -2.54 1.38 -22.70
C SER A 71 -2.26 1.49 -21.20
N ASN A 72 -1.15 0.95 -20.72
CA ASN A 72 -0.76 1.02 -19.31
C ASN A 72 -0.29 2.42 -18.87
N TRP A 73 -0.07 3.32 -19.82
CA TRP A 73 0.34 4.69 -19.58
C TRP A 73 -0.81 5.70 -19.69
N LYS A 74 -2.05 5.22 -19.86
CA LYS A 74 -3.23 6.11 -19.85
C LYS A 74 -3.26 6.92 -18.56
N ARG A 75 -3.55 8.22 -18.72
CA ARG A 75 -3.51 9.19 -17.61
C ARG A 75 -4.73 9.09 -16.70
N ASP A 76 -5.86 8.75 -17.27
CA ASP A 76 -7.15 8.66 -16.58
C ASP A 76 -7.50 7.19 -16.42
N MET A 77 -7.20 6.66 -15.24
CA MET A 77 -7.55 5.29 -14.88
C MET A 77 -8.57 5.31 -13.75
N THR A 78 -9.72 4.73 -14.00
CA THR A 78 -10.69 4.43 -12.95
C THR A 78 -10.22 3.16 -12.24
N PRO A 79 -10.01 3.20 -10.92
CA PRO A 79 -9.67 2.00 -10.17
C PRO A 79 -10.77 0.94 -10.31
N ASP A 80 -10.39 -0.24 -10.76
CA ASP A 80 -11.31 -1.39 -10.87
C ASP A 80 -10.87 -2.49 -9.90
N PHE A 81 -11.47 -2.49 -8.73
CA PHE A 81 -11.19 -3.46 -7.67
C PHE A 81 -11.61 -4.87 -8.07
N ARG A 82 -12.70 -5.00 -8.82
CA ARG A 82 -13.19 -6.31 -9.23
C ARG A 82 -12.24 -6.95 -10.24
N ALA A 83 -11.78 -6.18 -11.23
CA ALA A 83 -10.80 -6.67 -12.20
C ALA A 83 -9.48 -7.13 -11.53
N VAL A 84 -9.04 -6.45 -10.46
CA VAL A 84 -7.86 -6.89 -9.69
C VAL A 84 -8.12 -8.23 -9.01
N ILE A 85 -9.26 -8.40 -8.33
CA ILE A 85 -9.62 -9.63 -7.62
C ILE A 85 -9.76 -10.80 -8.61
N ASP A 86 -10.48 -10.59 -9.70
CA ASP A 86 -10.73 -11.62 -10.72
C ASP A 86 -9.42 -12.08 -11.38
N GLY A 87 -8.48 -11.16 -11.54
CA GLY A 87 -7.17 -11.43 -12.14
C GLY A 87 -6.20 -12.23 -11.28
N ILE A 88 -6.46 -12.45 -9.98
CA ILE A 88 -5.58 -13.26 -9.12
C ILE A 88 -5.65 -14.73 -9.54
N ASP A 89 -4.53 -15.26 -9.97
CA ASP A 89 -4.40 -16.64 -10.46
C ASP A 89 -3.22 -17.40 -9.83
N THR A 90 -2.47 -16.74 -8.97
CA THR A 90 -1.20 -17.24 -8.42
C THR A 90 -1.22 -17.20 -6.89
N PRO A 91 -0.67 -18.21 -6.18
CA PRO A 91 -0.64 -18.27 -4.71
C PRO A 91 0.41 -17.34 -4.11
N VAL A 92 0.24 -16.02 -4.29
CA VAL A 92 1.14 -14.98 -3.75
C VAL A 92 0.41 -14.11 -2.74
N SER A 93 1.16 -13.30 -1.99
CA SER A 93 0.56 -12.35 -1.04
C SER A 93 -0.39 -11.39 -1.75
N VAL A 94 -1.54 -11.15 -1.17
CA VAL A 94 -2.45 -10.08 -1.57
C VAL A 94 -2.52 -9.00 -0.49
N VAL A 95 -2.94 -7.80 -0.86
CA VAL A 95 -2.92 -6.65 0.04
C VAL A 95 -4.18 -5.81 -0.10
N ALA A 96 -4.68 -5.30 1.03
CA ALA A 96 -5.69 -4.26 1.11
C ALA A 96 -5.15 -3.08 1.90
N ILE A 97 -5.31 -1.85 1.38
CA ILE A 97 -4.79 -0.62 1.96
C ILE A 97 -5.96 0.26 2.38
N PHE A 98 -5.88 0.78 3.61
CA PHE A 98 -6.88 1.66 4.19
C PHE A 98 -6.26 2.98 4.61
N ASP A 99 -7.01 4.06 4.45
CA ASP A 99 -6.62 5.43 4.83
C ASP A 99 -7.11 5.81 6.24
N ASN A 100 -7.71 4.89 6.96
CA ASN A 100 -8.15 5.13 8.33
C ASN A 100 -8.13 3.86 9.18
N GLN A 101 -7.88 4.04 10.46
CA GLN A 101 -7.76 2.95 11.42
C GLN A 101 -9.08 2.20 11.62
N SER A 102 -10.21 2.91 11.58
CA SER A 102 -11.52 2.28 11.83
C SER A 102 -11.84 1.22 10.79
N ALA A 103 -11.62 1.50 9.52
CA ALA A 103 -11.80 0.53 8.44
C ALA A 103 -10.81 -0.63 8.57
N ALA A 104 -9.53 -0.33 8.82
CA ALA A 104 -8.48 -1.34 8.95
C ALA A 104 -8.74 -2.33 10.09
N LYS A 105 -9.12 -1.84 11.30
CA LYS A 105 -9.38 -2.71 12.45
C LYS A 105 -10.64 -3.57 12.28
N GLN A 106 -11.69 -3.01 11.67
CA GLN A 106 -12.91 -3.77 11.38
C GLN A 106 -12.65 -4.86 10.34
N PHE A 107 -11.93 -4.52 9.28
CA PHE A 107 -11.51 -5.50 8.29
C PHE A 107 -10.62 -6.59 8.90
N LEU A 108 -9.62 -6.21 9.71
CA LEU A 108 -8.74 -7.18 10.38
C LEU A 108 -9.54 -8.17 11.23
N LYS A 109 -10.58 -7.69 11.95
CA LYS A 109 -11.46 -8.57 12.71
C LYS A 109 -12.22 -9.55 11.81
N VAL A 110 -12.82 -9.08 10.73
CA VAL A 110 -13.53 -9.95 9.77
C VAL A 110 -12.59 -10.98 9.15
N ALA A 111 -11.36 -10.56 8.80
CA ALA A 111 -10.34 -11.45 8.24
C ALA A 111 -9.89 -12.52 9.25
N ALA A 112 -9.76 -12.15 10.54
CA ALA A 112 -9.42 -13.09 11.60
C ALA A 112 -10.56 -14.08 11.86
N ASP A 113 -11.81 -13.60 11.97
CA ASP A 113 -12.99 -14.45 12.22
C ASP A 113 -13.27 -15.43 11.06
N ALA A 114 -12.87 -15.08 9.84
CA ALA A 114 -13.05 -15.93 8.66
C ALA A 114 -12.11 -17.15 8.62
N ASP A 115 -11.03 -17.13 9.37
CA ASP A 115 -10.02 -18.20 9.49
C ASP A 115 -9.67 -18.89 8.17
N LEU A 116 -9.25 -18.11 7.18
CA LEU A 116 -8.95 -18.62 5.83
C LEU A 116 -7.70 -19.50 5.78
N GLY A 117 -7.02 -19.71 6.91
CA GLY A 117 -5.78 -20.46 6.97
C GLY A 117 -4.58 -19.73 6.35
N LEU A 118 -4.70 -18.41 6.12
CA LEU A 118 -3.65 -17.56 5.57
C LEU A 118 -2.91 -16.81 6.68
N SER A 119 -1.63 -16.50 6.47
CA SER A 119 -0.88 -15.64 7.38
C SER A 119 -1.29 -14.19 7.17
N ILE A 120 -1.85 -13.55 8.22
CA ILE A 120 -2.24 -12.14 8.18
C ILE A 120 -1.13 -11.28 8.77
N ASN A 121 -0.71 -10.27 8.02
CA ASN A 121 0.31 -9.30 8.43
C ASN A 121 -0.25 -7.88 8.30
N MET A 122 0.18 -6.97 9.17
CA MET A 122 -0.17 -5.55 9.07
C MET A 122 1.09 -4.69 9.05
N SER A 123 1.13 -3.70 8.15
CA SER A 123 2.12 -2.63 8.15
C SER A 123 1.43 -1.30 8.41
N ALA A 124 1.74 -0.69 9.57
CA ALA A 124 1.21 0.59 10.06
C ALA A 124 2.19 1.17 11.09
N SER A 125 1.81 2.23 11.82
CA SER A 125 2.52 2.56 13.06
C SER A 125 2.40 1.41 14.06
N VAL A 126 3.38 1.28 14.96
CA VAL A 126 3.40 0.18 15.95
C VAL A 126 2.16 0.21 16.83
N GLU A 127 1.81 1.40 17.29
CA GLU A 127 0.63 1.66 18.14
C GLU A 127 -0.65 1.38 17.37
N GLY A 128 -0.77 1.88 16.14
CA GLY A 128 -1.94 1.65 15.28
C GLY A 128 -2.16 0.17 14.97
N ALA A 129 -1.10 -0.57 14.68
CA ALA A 129 -1.17 -2.02 14.48
C ALA A 129 -1.58 -2.75 15.77
N GLN A 130 -1.07 -2.32 16.94
CA GLN A 130 -1.44 -2.90 18.22
C GLN A 130 -2.92 -2.71 18.54
N GLU A 131 -3.44 -1.51 18.32
CA GLU A 131 -4.86 -1.22 18.53
C GLU A 131 -5.77 -2.03 17.60
N CYS A 132 -5.37 -2.18 16.34
CA CYS A 132 -6.10 -3.03 15.38
C CYS A 132 -6.14 -4.49 15.84
N CYS A 133 -5.00 -5.05 16.27
CA CYS A 133 -4.93 -6.42 16.78
C CYS A 133 -5.77 -6.60 18.05
N LYS A 134 -5.67 -5.66 19.00
CA LYS A 134 -6.47 -5.67 20.23
C LYS A 134 -7.98 -5.66 19.94
N PHE A 135 -8.40 -4.81 18.99
CA PHE A 135 -9.81 -4.76 18.56
C PHE A 135 -10.27 -6.07 17.92
N ALA A 136 -9.41 -6.70 17.11
CA ALA A 136 -9.71 -7.97 16.45
C ALA A 136 -9.64 -9.18 17.41
N GLY A 137 -9.18 -8.99 18.65
CA GLY A 137 -9.05 -10.08 19.63
C GLY A 137 -7.87 -11.02 19.35
N ILE A 138 -6.87 -10.57 18.57
CA ILE A 138 -5.69 -11.36 18.21
C ILE A 138 -4.43 -10.85 18.91
N THR A 139 -3.54 -11.78 19.26
CA THR A 139 -2.23 -11.46 19.82
C THR A 139 -1.18 -11.44 18.72
N ARG A 140 -0.38 -10.37 18.66
CA ARG A 140 0.76 -10.33 17.73
C ARG A 140 1.81 -11.35 18.17
N HIS A 141 2.23 -12.21 17.27
CA HIS A 141 3.29 -13.19 17.54
C HIS A 141 4.68 -12.72 17.09
N SER A 142 4.75 -11.74 16.19
CA SER A 142 6.02 -11.13 15.76
C SER A 142 5.82 -9.67 15.36
N VAL A 143 6.84 -8.84 15.62
CA VAL A 143 6.87 -7.43 15.25
C VAL A 143 8.25 -7.14 14.67
N GLY A 144 8.28 -6.62 13.43
CA GLY A 144 9.50 -6.14 12.78
C GLY A 144 9.49 -4.62 12.67
N TYR A 145 10.64 -4.00 12.85
CA TYR A 145 10.84 -2.57 12.67
C TYR A 145 11.79 -2.33 11.51
N SER A 146 11.58 -1.24 10.76
CA SER A 146 12.61 -0.72 9.89
C SER A 146 13.69 -0.03 10.75
N LEU A 147 14.93 -0.43 10.55
CA LEU A 147 16.07 0.14 11.32
C LEU A 147 16.52 1.52 10.82
N GLY A 148 15.85 2.06 9.81
CA GLY A 148 16.20 3.34 9.22
C GLY A 148 17.24 3.21 8.11
N PHE A 149 18.03 4.26 7.94
CA PHE A 149 19.09 4.34 6.94
C PHE A 149 20.46 4.40 7.61
N GLU A 150 21.42 3.72 7.05
CA GLU A 150 22.81 3.71 7.51
C GLU A 150 23.74 4.23 6.40
N GLY A 151 24.97 4.62 6.77
CA GLY A 151 26.00 5.09 5.84
C GLY A 151 25.91 6.59 5.58
N ALA A 152 26.02 7.01 4.32
CA ALA A 152 26.07 8.43 3.92
C ALA A 152 24.66 9.07 3.93
N THR A 153 24.08 9.24 5.11
CA THR A 153 22.71 9.75 5.30
C THR A 153 22.55 11.21 4.89
N ASP A 154 23.65 11.98 4.80
CA ASP A 154 23.71 13.32 4.25
C ASP A 154 23.32 13.42 2.77
N LYS A 155 23.45 12.30 2.04
CA LYS A 155 23.05 12.19 0.62
C LYS A 155 21.59 11.81 0.41
N LEU A 156 20.86 11.50 1.48
CA LEU A 156 19.46 11.17 1.38
C LEU A 156 18.62 12.40 0.97
N PRO A 157 17.52 12.17 0.23
CA PRO A 157 16.53 13.21 -0.02
C PRO A 157 15.93 13.70 1.29
N ASN A 158 15.30 14.88 1.25
CA ASN A 158 14.57 15.38 2.41
C ASN A 158 13.43 14.44 2.83
N SER A 159 12.97 14.61 4.07
CA SER A 159 11.91 13.76 4.68
C SER A 159 10.65 13.67 3.84
N GLN A 160 10.21 14.76 3.19
CA GLN A 160 9.02 14.74 2.33
C GLN A 160 9.20 13.81 1.12
N LEU A 161 10.34 13.90 0.46
CA LEU A 161 10.67 13.02 -0.67
C LEU A 161 10.81 11.57 -0.22
N LEU A 162 11.48 11.31 0.92
CA LEU A 162 11.62 9.96 1.45
C LEU A 162 10.26 9.33 1.76
N LYS A 163 9.32 10.05 2.36
CA LYS A 163 7.97 9.56 2.63
C LYS A 163 7.22 9.15 1.35
N LEU A 164 7.42 9.88 0.24
CA LEU A 164 6.80 9.55 -1.05
C LEU A 164 7.52 8.41 -1.78
N THR A 165 8.84 8.43 -1.83
CA THR A 165 9.63 7.41 -2.55
C THR A 165 9.56 6.04 -1.89
N THR A 166 9.41 6.01 -0.56
CA THR A 166 9.26 4.77 0.23
C THR A 166 7.80 4.41 0.51
N MET A 167 6.84 5.05 -0.16
CA MET A 167 5.40 4.85 0.10
C MET A 167 4.99 3.37 0.04
N CYS A 168 5.45 2.65 -0.96
CA CYS A 168 5.20 1.20 -1.09
C CYS A 168 6.22 0.32 -0.34
N GLY A 169 7.25 0.90 0.26
CA GLY A 169 8.29 0.17 0.98
C GLY A 169 9.34 -0.51 0.12
N HIS A 170 9.19 -0.54 -1.19
CA HIS A 170 10.15 -1.15 -2.13
C HIS A 170 11.02 -0.12 -2.87
N GLY A 171 10.83 1.19 -2.60
CA GLY A 171 11.61 2.25 -3.25
C GLY A 171 11.39 2.39 -4.76
N MET A 172 10.26 1.92 -5.28
CA MET A 172 10.00 1.90 -6.73
C MET A 172 9.69 3.28 -7.33
N VAL A 173 9.30 4.24 -6.50
CA VAL A 173 9.08 5.63 -6.93
C VAL A 173 10.40 6.36 -6.86
N SER A 174 10.96 6.77 -8.00
CA SER A 174 12.25 7.48 -8.01
C SER A 174 12.14 8.87 -7.36
N THR A 175 13.24 9.31 -6.73
CA THR A 175 13.34 10.65 -6.12
C THR A 175 13.08 11.75 -7.13
N SER A 176 13.60 11.62 -8.36
CA SER A 176 13.39 12.60 -9.42
C SER A 176 11.93 12.72 -9.83
N LEU A 177 11.19 11.60 -9.90
CA LEU A 177 9.77 11.60 -10.18
C LEU A 177 8.98 12.24 -9.03
N ALA A 178 9.24 11.85 -7.79
CA ALA A 178 8.57 12.40 -6.61
C ALA A 178 8.78 13.92 -6.52
N LYS A 179 10.04 14.38 -6.71
CA LYS A 179 10.35 15.81 -6.74
C LYS A 179 9.58 16.54 -7.85
N LYS A 180 9.60 16.01 -9.06
CA LYS A 180 8.88 16.59 -10.19
C LYS A 180 7.37 16.67 -9.93
N MET A 181 6.78 15.67 -9.29
CA MET A 181 5.34 15.68 -8.95
C MET A 181 5.03 16.73 -7.89
N ILE A 182 5.87 16.89 -6.87
CA ILE A 182 5.74 17.96 -5.88
C ILE A 182 5.82 19.34 -6.57
N ASP A 183 6.86 19.56 -7.39
CA ASP A 183 7.06 20.83 -8.09
C ASP A 183 5.86 21.16 -8.99
N TRP A 184 5.35 20.21 -9.76
CA TRP A 184 4.21 20.40 -10.63
C TRP A 184 2.88 20.66 -9.89
N VAL A 185 2.71 20.07 -8.70
CA VAL A 185 1.55 20.36 -7.86
C VAL A 185 1.65 21.78 -7.28
N LYS A 186 2.82 22.18 -6.82
CA LYS A 186 3.10 23.55 -6.34
C LYS A 186 2.86 24.61 -7.42
N GLU A 187 3.31 24.33 -8.64
CA GLU A 187 3.15 25.21 -9.80
C GLU A 187 1.73 25.19 -10.40
N GLY A 188 0.80 24.41 -9.85
CA GLY A 188 -0.56 24.26 -10.38
C GLY A 188 -0.65 23.51 -11.72
N ARG A 189 0.44 22.91 -12.20
CA ARG A 189 0.51 22.17 -13.47
C ARG A 189 -0.16 20.80 -13.40
N ARG A 190 -0.31 20.25 -12.21
CA ARG A 190 -1.01 19.00 -11.93
C ARG A 190 -1.78 19.11 -10.62
N THR A 191 -2.94 18.45 -10.57
CA THR A 191 -3.63 18.24 -9.30
C THR A 191 -2.90 17.20 -8.46
N PRO A 192 -3.03 17.20 -7.12
CA PRO A 192 -2.50 16.15 -6.26
C PRO A 192 -2.89 14.74 -6.72
N GLY A 193 -4.18 14.52 -7.08
CA GLY A 193 -4.66 13.22 -7.58
C GLY A 193 -3.98 12.77 -8.88
N GLN A 194 -3.75 13.70 -9.83
CA GLN A 194 -2.99 13.37 -11.04
C GLN A 194 -1.54 12.97 -10.71
N ALA A 195 -0.88 13.69 -9.83
CA ALA A 195 0.49 13.39 -9.40
C ALA A 195 0.58 12.03 -8.70
N VAL A 196 -0.40 11.70 -7.84
CA VAL A 196 -0.55 10.38 -7.21
C VAL A 196 -0.63 9.27 -8.25
N THR A 197 -1.49 9.42 -9.26
CA THR A 197 -1.65 8.43 -10.34
C THR A 197 -0.33 8.19 -11.08
N TYR A 198 0.47 9.24 -11.31
CA TYR A 198 1.80 9.08 -11.92
C TYR A 198 2.75 8.27 -11.06
N MET A 199 2.81 8.52 -9.75
CA MET A 199 3.72 7.81 -8.84
C MET A 199 3.26 6.38 -8.58
N ALA A 200 1.98 6.15 -8.38
CA ALA A 200 1.41 4.84 -8.05
C ALA A 200 1.66 3.78 -9.13
N ARG A 201 1.81 4.19 -10.39
CA ARG A 201 2.12 3.28 -11.52
C ARG A 201 3.42 2.51 -11.36
N PHE A 202 4.34 3.01 -10.57
CA PHE A 202 5.63 2.33 -10.33
C PHE A 202 5.55 1.31 -9.18
N CYS A 203 4.45 1.30 -8.43
CA CYS A 203 4.22 0.31 -7.39
C CYS A 203 3.76 -1.01 -8.01
N SER A 204 4.65 -2.00 -8.08
CA SER A 204 4.38 -3.30 -8.69
C SER A 204 3.54 -4.25 -7.82
N CYS A 205 3.38 -3.97 -6.53
CA CYS A 205 2.73 -4.88 -5.58
C CYS A 205 1.39 -4.35 -5.04
N GLY A 206 0.88 -3.24 -5.58
CA GLY A 206 -0.37 -2.66 -5.12
C GLY A 206 -0.36 -2.00 -3.74
N VAL A 207 0.80 -1.92 -3.06
CA VAL A 207 0.92 -1.42 -1.67
C VAL A 207 0.89 0.10 -1.57
N PHE A 208 1.07 0.82 -2.69
CA PHE A 208 1.06 2.29 -2.68
C PHE A 208 -0.26 2.83 -2.13
N ASN A 209 -0.19 3.69 -1.11
CA ASN A 209 -1.36 4.34 -0.53
C ASN A 209 -1.64 5.68 -1.24
N PRO A 210 -2.65 5.74 -2.12
CA PRO A 210 -2.96 6.95 -2.88
C PRO A 210 -3.50 8.07 -1.98
N ALA A 211 -4.26 7.76 -0.93
CA ALA A 211 -4.84 8.77 -0.05
C ALA A 211 -3.75 9.49 0.76
N ARG A 212 -2.82 8.71 1.35
CA ARG A 212 -1.66 9.30 2.06
C ARG A 212 -0.81 10.16 1.12
N ALA A 213 -0.51 9.67 -0.09
CA ALA A 213 0.28 10.42 -1.05
C ALA A 213 -0.42 11.72 -1.46
N GLN A 214 -1.74 11.68 -1.68
CA GLN A 214 -2.53 12.86 -2.02
C GLN A 214 -2.47 13.91 -0.92
N ARG A 215 -2.73 13.53 0.33
CA ARG A 215 -2.63 14.42 1.49
C ARG A 215 -1.25 15.09 1.58
N MET A 216 -0.18 14.31 1.41
CA MET A 216 1.18 14.87 1.45
C MET A 216 1.46 15.89 0.35
N LEU A 217 0.88 15.72 -0.84
CA LEU A 217 1.00 16.68 -1.94
C LEU A 217 0.13 17.93 -1.71
N GLU A 218 -1.05 17.79 -1.13
CA GLU A 218 -1.90 18.90 -0.70
C GLU A 218 -1.22 19.75 0.36
N ASP A 219 -0.61 19.13 1.37
CA ASP A 219 0.16 19.80 2.40
C ASP A 219 1.40 20.52 1.83
N ALA A 220 2.04 19.93 0.80
CA ALA A 220 3.16 20.56 0.10
C ALA A 220 2.73 21.83 -0.66
N ARG A 221 1.51 21.87 -1.17
CA ARG A 221 0.93 23.03 -1.86
C ARG A 221 0.61 24.16 -0.88
N LYS A 222 -0.06 23.84 0.24
CA LYS A 222 -0.46 24.82 1.27
C LYS A 222 0.71 25.58 1.91
N LYS A 223 1.88 24.95 2.00
CA LYS A 223 3.09 25.60 2.57
C LYS A 223 3.70 26.70 1.69
N MET A 224 3.11 27.00 0.56
CA MET A 224 3.52 28.09 -0.34
C MET A 224 2.58 29.29 -0.30
N GLU A 225 1.39 29.13 0.28
CA GLU A 225 0.43 30.22 0.59
C GLU A 225 0.77 30.83 1.96
#